data_6eeb10c48c8addf77d6528600ecbebe0
#
_entry.id   6eeb10c48c8addf77d6528600ecbebe0
#
_cell.length_a   1.000
_cell.length_b   1.000
_cell.length_c   1.000
_cell.angle_alpha   90.00
_cell.angle_beta   90.00
_cell.angle_gamma   90.00
#
_symmetry.space_group_name_H-M   'P 1'
#
loop_
_entity.id
_entity.type
_entity.pdbx_description
1 polymer ?
#
loop_
_entity_poly.entity_id
_entity_poly.type
_entity_poly.pdbx_seq_one_letter_code
_entity_poly.pdbx_strand_id
1 'polypeptide(L)'
;MTSTLLFCIAEEAKPLVYQVMNTEMYYPGGLLKGELGYFWLVETRVAPVPEHPGSERDSPDHQGQRFKHRLKKDEPFEAEWIGASEEDCEAWAKDMQYRVNYIEGDQIVIIDAQTARDGTVLVKEYVPAPETILDIEDIEAGETGFWPEETDTWHDFRMEPRYVNAFLADLGYSLATEAEPVYYGLKKELTNAQGVFDYEKALRIVLRKEPGYEHFNGT
;
A
#
# COMPACT_ATOMS: atom_id res chain seq x y z
N MET A 1 7.47 5.12 9.65
CA MET A 1 6.81 4.77 8.38
C MET A 1 7.27 3.39 8.02
N THR A 2 6.35 2.50 7.80
CA THR A 2 6.61 1.14 7.35
C THR A 2 6.82 1.12 5.85
N SER A 3 7.69 0.24 5.38
CA SER A 3 7.95 0.10 3.95
C SER A 3 6.96 -0.86 3.35
N THR A 4 6.42 -0.53 2.19
CA THR A 4 5.43 -1.33 1.48
C THR A 4 6.09 -2.25 0.46
N LEU A 5 5.71 -3.51 0.43
CA LEU A 5 6.20 -4.48 -0.55
C LEU A 5 5.78 -4.09 -1.96
N LEU A 6 6.73 -4.14 -2.90
CA LEU A 6 6.54 -3.80 -4.30
C LEU A 6 6.84 -5.01 -5.18
N PHE A 7 5.86 -5.48 -5.91
CA PHE A 7 5.99 -6.59 -6.86
C PHE A 7 5.93 -6.07 -8.30
N CYS A 8 6.75 -6.62 -9.18
CA CYS A 8 6.66 -6.38 -10.62
C CYS A 8 6.25 -7.69 -11.32
N ILE A 9 5.00 -7.74 -11.82
CA ILE A 9 4.44 -8.96 -12.39
C ILE A 9 4.33 -8.95 -13.93
N ALA A 10 4.64 -7.81 -14.57
CA ALA A 10 4.57 -7.67 -16.02
C ALA A 10 5.92 -7.26 -16.63
N GLU A 11 6.35 -7.96 -17.66
CA GLU A 11 7.65 -7.71 -18.31
C GLU A 11 7.73 -6.30 -18.91
N GLU A 12 6.66 -5.84 -19.52
CA GLU A 12 6.56 -4.50 -20.12
C GLU A 12 6.59 -3.36 -19.09
N ALA A 13 6.32 -3.66 -17.82
CA ALA A 13 6.32 -2.69 -16.73
C ALA A 13 7.68 -2.59 -15.99
N LYS A 14 8.60 -3.52 -16.21
CA LYS A 14 9.95 -3.50 -15.60
C LYS A 14 10.68 -2.16 -15.74
N PRO A 15 10.64 -1.46 -16.90
CA PRO A 15 11.30 -0.16 -17.02
C PRO A 15 10.76 0.92 -16.08
N LEU A 16 9.54 0.75 -15.54
CA LEU A 16 8.90 1.71 -14.66
C LEU A 16 9.23 1.49 -13.18
N VAL A 17 9.77 0.32 -12.81
CA VAL A 17 10.12 0.01 -11.40
C VAL A 17 11.02 1.10 -10.81
N TYR A 18 12.04 1.52 -11.55
CA TYR A 18 12.91 2.63 -11.13
C TYR A 18 12.12 3.91 -10.84
N GLN A 19 11.17 4.26 -11.71
CA GLN A 19 10.39 5.50 -11.58
C GLN A 19 9.47 5.41 -10.36
N VAL A 20 8.78 4.29 -10.17
CA VAL A 20 7.90 4.07 -9.02
C VAL A 20 8.68 4.16 -7.71
N MET A 21 9.81 3.46 -7.60
CA MET A 21 10.63 3.43 -6.39
C MET A 21 11.29 4.77 -6.04
N ASN A 22 11.45 5.64 -7.03
CA ASN A 22 12.08 6.96 -6.86
C ASN A 22 11.09 8.12 -7.04
N THR A 23 9.79 7.84 -6.94
CA THR A 23 8.76 8.87 -6.96
C THR A 23 8.80 9.67 -5.66
N GLU A 24 8.80 11.02 -5.75
CA GLU A 24 8.65 11.88 -4.58
C GLU A 24 7.26 11.67 -3.96
N MET A 25 7.23 11.57 -2.64
CA MET A 25 5.97 11.38 -1.91
C MET A 25 5.11 12.63 -1.95
N TYR A 26 3.82 12.40 -2.06
CA TYR A 26 2.81 13.43 -1.80
C TYR A 26 2.52 13.51 -0.30
N TYR A 27 2.30 14.74 0.19
CA TYR A 27 1.81 15.00 1.53
C TYR A 27 0.66 16.01 1.46
N PRO A 28 -0.29 16.01 2.41
CA PRO A 28 -1.32 17.04 2.44
C PRO A 28 -0.69 18.45 2.43
N GLY A 29 -0.76 19.10 1.28
CA GLY A 29 -0.10 20.41 1.05
C GLY A 29 0.90 20.43 -0.10
N GLY A 30 1.21 19.28 -0.71
CA GLY A 30 2.05 19.18 -1.90
C GLY A 30 3.13 18.11 -1.82
N LEU A 31 3.99 18.05 -2.83
CA LEU A 31 5.11 17.11 -2.86
C LEU A 31 6.17 17.46 -1.81
N LEU A 32 6.61 16.48 -1.06
CA LEU A 32 7.77 16.59 -0.19
C LEU A 32 9.02 16.44 -1.05
N LYS A 33 9.65 17.56 -1.38
CA LYS A 33 10.86 17.57 -2.20
C LYS A 33 11.98 16.77 -1.55
N GLY A 34 12.46 15.77 -2.28
CA GLY A 34 13.56 14.91 -1.84
C GLY A 34 13.15 13.74 -0.94
N GLU A 35 11.90 13.70 -0.50
CA GLU A 35 11.37 12.53 0.21
C GLU A 35 10.79 11.55 -0.80
N LEU A 36 11.37 10.36 -0.86
CA LEU A 36 10.96 9.32 -1.80
C LEU A 36 10.07 8.29 -1.11
N GLY A 37 9.21 7.66 -1.89
CA GLY A 37 8.33 6.59 -1.41
C GLY A 37 9.10 5.45 -0.72
N TYR A 38 8.49 4.84 0.29
CA TYR A 38 9.07 3.73 1.06
C TYR A 38 8.60 2.41 0.46
N PHE A 39 9.25 2.00 -0.64
CA PHE A 39 8.98 0.74 -1.30
C PHE A 39 10.11 -0.25 -1.10
N TRP A 40 9.76 -1.50 -0.93
CA TRP A 40 10.67 -2.63 -0.90
C TRP A 40 10.41 -3.56 -2.08
N LEU A 41 11.31 -3.56 -3.04
CA LEU A 41 11.19 -4.40 -4.23
C LEU A 41 11.42 -5.86 -3.86
N VAL A 42 10.40 -6.67 -4.10
CA VAL A 42 10.47 -8.12 -3.93
C VAL A 42 10.97 -8.74 -5.23
N GLU A 43 12.26 -9.04 -5.27
CA GLU A 43 12.94 -9.54 -6.47
C GLU A 43 12.73 -11.04 -6.69
N THR A 44 12.74 -11.82 -5.58
CA THR A 44 12.69 -13.28 -5.63
C THR A 44 11.53 -13.85 -4.82
N ARG A 45 11.15 -15.08 -5.12
CA ARG A 45 10.12 -15.81 -4.36
C ARG A 45 10.65 -16.40 -3.06
N VAL A 46 11.97 -16.44 -2.90
CA VAL A 46 12.61 -16.88 -1.67
C VAL A 46 12.61 -15.72 -0.67
N ALA A 47 12.09 -15.98 0.53
CA ALA A 47 12.13 -15.00 1.59
C ALA A 47 13.59 -14.60 1.90
N PRO A 48 13.86 -13.32 2.08
CA PRO A 48 15.14 -12.91 2.61
C PRO A 48 15.32 -13.49 4.03
N VAL A 49 16.34 -14.30 4.20
CA VAL A 49 16.66 -14.91 5.51
C VAL A 49 17.43 -13.88 6.34
N PRO A 50 17.08 -13.66 7.63
CA PRO A 50 17.90 -12.90 8.53
C PRO A 50 19.30 -13.52 8.63
N GLU A 51 20.36 -12.71 8.52
CA GLU A 51 21.72 -13.19 8.76
C GLU A 51 21.89 -13.76 10.18
N HIS A 52 21.06 -13.27 11.11
CA HIS A 52 21.02 -13.71 12.51
C HIS A 52 19.58 -13.99 12.93
N PRO A 53 19.07 -15.22 12.75
CA PRO A 53 17.78 -15.62 13.30
C PRO A 53 17.78 -15.41 14.82
N GLY A 54 16.88 -14.57 15.32
CA GLY A 54 16.73 -14.33 16.75
C GLY A 54 17.40 -13.06 17.30
N SER A 55 18.02 -12.23 16.48
CA SER A 55 18.33 -10.87 16.92
C SER A 55 17.03 -10.07 17.00
N GLU A 56 16.66 -9.64 18.20
CA GLU A 56 15.46 -8.86 18.49
C GLU A 56 15.44 -7.47 17.80
N ARG A 57 16.46 -7.17 17.01
CA ARG A 57 16.60 -5.89 16.33
C ARG A 57 17.13 -6.10 14.92
N ASP A 58 16.25 -6.48 14.05
CA ASP A 58 16.44 -6.19 12.65
C ASP A 58 16.33 -4.67 12.43
N SER A 59 17.37 -3.97 12.86
CA SER A 59 17.53 -2.56 12.52
C SER A 59 17.59 -2.43 11.00
N PRO A 60 16.98 -1.39 10.42
CA PRO A 60 17.16 -1.05 9.02
C PRO A 60 18.63 -1.08 8.56
N ASP A 61 19.56 -0.74 9.45
CA ASP A 61 21.01 -0.73 9.18
C ASP A 61 21.62 -2.14 9.02
N HIS A 62 20.94 -3.19 9.50
CA HIS A 62 21.38 -4.58 9.36
C HIS A 62 20.72 -5.31 8.17
N GLN A 63 19.85 -4.63 7.44
CA GLN A 63 19.02 -5.20 6.39
C GLN A 63 19.68 -5.20 5.01
N GLY A 64 20.95 -4.92 4.92
CA GLY A 64 21.68 -4.62 3.68
C GLY A 64 21.60 -5.64 2.54
N GLN A 65 20.82 -6.71 2.66
CA GLN A 65 20.76 -7.74 1.63
C GLN A 65 19.33 -8.21 1.28
N ARG A 66 18.28 -7.61 1.80
CA ARG A 66 16.98 -8.29 1.78
C ARG A 66 16.01 -7.80 0.73
N PHE A 67 15.75 -6.50 0.72
CA PHE A 67 14.91 -5.86 -0.29
C PHE A 67 15.60 -4.60 -0.78
N LYS A 68 15.58 -4.38 -2.08
CA LYS A 68 15.98 -3.09 -2.61
C LYS A 68 14.91 -2.06 -2.25
N HIS A 69 15.31 -1.02 -1.57
CA HIS A 69 14.46 0.14 -1.27
C HIS A 69 14.76 1.34 -2.17
N ARG A 70 15.76 1.22 -3.01
CA ARG A 70 16.11 2.18 -4.07
C ARG A 70 16.72 1.43 -5.24
N LEU A 71 16.46 1.92 -6.43
CA LEU A 71 17.15 1.53 -7.63
C LEU A 71 17.87 2.75 -8.22
N LYS A 72 19.06 2.56 -8.77
CA LYS A 72 19.66 3.54 -9.66
C LYS A 72 19.06 3.37 -11.05
N LYS A 73 19.13 4.44 -11.83
CA LYS A 73 18.72 4.34 -13.23
C LYS A 73 19.55 3.25 -13.93
N ASP A 74 18.86 2.39 -14.66
CA ASP A 74 19.44 1.24 -15.39
C ASP A 74 20.12 0.17 -14.48
N GLU A 75 19.88 0.20 -13.17
CA GLU A 75 20.33 -0.85 -12.27
C GLU A 75 19.53 -2.13 -12.54
N PRO A 76 20.21 -3.27 -12.75
CA PRO A 76 19.53 -4.54 -12.93
C PRO A 76 18.92 -5.02 -11.61
N PHE A 77 17.79 -5.71 -11.71
CA PHE A 77 17.14 -6.40 -10.60
C PHE A 77 16.58 -7.74 -11.06
N GLU A 78 16.44 -8.67 -10.13
CA GLU A 78 15.79 -9.94 -10.40
C GLU A 78 14.27 -9.74 -10.43
N ALA A 79 13.58 -10.49 -11.30
CA ALA A 79 12.17 -10.30 -11.55
C ALA A 79 11.44 -11.66 -11.64
N GLU A 80 11.59 -12.48 -10.58
CA GLU A 80 10.95 -13.81 -10.52
C GLU A 80 9.43 -13.77 -10.46
N TRP A 81 8.87 -12.58 -10.24
CA TRP A 81 7.43 -12.37 -10.17
C TRP A 81 6.77 -12.10 -11.52
N ILE A 82 7.55 -11.98 -12.60
CA ILE A 82 6.97 -11.81 -13.93
C ILE A 82 6.09 -13.01 -14.27
N GLY A 83 4.83 -12.70 -14.64
CA GLY A 83 3.80 -13.70 -14.93
C GLY A 83 3.10 -14.28 -13.70
N ALA A 84 3.41 -13.82 -12.49
CA ALA A 84 2.65 -14.13 -11.30
C ALA A 84 1.27 -13.46 -11.34
N SER A 85 0.30 -14.04 -10.63
CA SER A 85 -0.99 -13.39 -10.40
C SER A 85 -0.93 -12.44 -9.19
N GLU A 86 -1.95 -11.63 -9.01
CA GLU A 86 -2.12 -10.78 -7.83
C GLU A 86 -2.23 -11.63 -6.57
N GLU A 87 -2.99 -12.72 -6.65
CA GLU A 87 -3.18 -13.67 -5.54
C GLU A 87 -1.89 -14.36 -5.12
N ASP A 88 -0.95 -14.61 -6.05
CA ASP A 88 0.39 -15.11 -5.72
C ASP A 88 1.14 -14.10 -4.83
N CYS A 89 1.05 -12.80 -5.17
CA CYS A 89 1.68 -11.73 -4.41
C CYS A 89 1.05 -11.58 -3.01
N GLU A 90 -0.27 -11.62 -2.93
CA GLU A 90 -1.05 -11.58 -1.70
C GLU A 90 -0.69 -12.73 -0.76
N ALA A 91 -0.71 -13.97 -1.28
CA ALA A 91 -0.39 -15.16 -0.52
C ALA A 91 1.05 -15.12 0.02
N TRP A 92 2.01 -14.67 -0.82
CA TRP A 92 3.40 -14.54 -0.39
C TRP A 92 3.55 -13.47 0.70
N ALA A 93 2.93 -12.33 0.56
CA ALA A 93 3.02 -11.24 1.54
C ALA A 93 2.48 -11.68 2.90
N LYS A 94 1.34 -12.38 2.93
CA LYS A 94 0.75 -12.94 4.16
C LYS A 94 1.65 -13.99 4.81
N ASP A 95 2.26 -14.89 4.03
CA ASP A 95 3.19 -15.90 4.56
C ASP A 95 4.45 -15.25 5.14
N MET A 96 4.94 -14.17 4.52
CA MET A 96 6.14 -13.47 4.95
C MET A 96 5.93 -12.60 6.19
N GLN A 97 4.73 -12.11 6.44
CA GLN A 97 4.40 -11.30 7.63
C GLN A 97 4.84 -11.95 8.93
N TYR A 98 4.75 -13.28 9.01
CA TYR A 98 5.12 -14.03 10.19
C TYR A 98 6.59 -14.51 10.20
N ARG A 99 7.29 -14.36 9.08
CA ARG A 99 8.66 -14.86 8.93
C ARG A 99 9.70 -13.75 8.93
N VAL A 100 9.29 -12.54 8.69
CA VAL A 100 10.17 -11.39 8.53
C VAL A 100 9.62 -10.22 9.35
N ASN A 101 10.28 -9.88 10.45
CA ASN A 101 9.79 -8.95 11.49
C ASN A 101 9.53 -7.50 11.06
N TYR A 102 9.73 -7.13 9.82
CA TYR A 102 9.59 -5.74 9.34
C TYR A 102 8.69 -5.62 8.11
N ILE A 103 7.99 -6.70 7.77
CA ILE A 103 7.02 -6.70 6.66
C ILE A 103 5.61 -6.55 7.24
N GLU A 104 4.90 -5.55 6.77
CA GLU A 104 3.45 -5.53 6.86
C GLU A 104 2.91 -6.33 5.68
N GLY A 105 2.46 -7.55 5.96
CA GLY A 105 1.99 -8.48 4.93
C GLY A 105 0.54 -8.22 4.50
N ASP A 106 -0.07 -7.16 5.00
CA ASP A 106 -1.43 -6.71 4.71
C ASP A 106 -1.49 -5.55 3.70
N GLN A 107 -0.32 -5.02 3.30
CA GLN A 107 -0.24 -3.92 2.35
C GLN A 107 0.82 -4.22 1.27
N ILE A 108 0.39 -4.27 0.01
CA ILE A 108 1.28 -4.51 -1.11
C ILE A 108 1.01 -3.56 -2.27
N VAL A 109 2.02 -3.36 -3.10
CA VAL A 109 1.91 -2.61 -4.35
C VAL A 109 2.35 -3.49 -5.51
N ILE A 110 1.58 -3.46 -6.58
CA ILE A 110 1.84 -4.27 -7.77
C ILE A 110 2.05 -3.36 -8.98
N ILE A 111 3.15 -3.60 -9.68
CA ILE A 111 3.48 -3.03 -10.98
C ILE A 111 3.10 -4.09 -12.03
N ASP A 112 2.05 -3.79 -12.79
CA ASP A 112 1.42 -4.71 -13.74
C ASP A 112 1.44 -4.18 -15.17
N ALA A 113 0.77 -4.89 -16.09
CA ALA A 113 0.61 -4.47 -17.47
C ALA A 113 -0.14 -3.14 -17.62
N GLN A 114 -1.04 -2.79 -16.70
CA GLN A 114 -1.70 -1.48 -16.73
C GLN A 114 -0.73 -0.37 -16.34
N THR A 115 0.16 -0.62 -15.37
CA THR A 115 1.23 0.32 -15.03
C THR A 115 2.05 0.72 -16.25
N ALA A 116 2.35 -0.24 -17.14
CA ALA A 116 3.08 0.04 -18.37
C ALA A 116 2.31 0.99 -19.32
N ARG A 117 0.98 1.03 -19.26
CA ARG A 117 0.15 1.84 -20.14
C ARG A 117 -0.11 3.24 -19.61
N ASP A 118 -0.30 3.39 -18.31
CA ASP A 118 -0.78 4.65 -17.72
C ASP A 118 0.06 5.18 -16.57
N GLY A 119 1.08 4.43 -16.12
CA GLY A 119 1.98 4.84 -15.04
C GLY A 119 1.39 4.71 -13.63
N THR A 120 0.17 4.19 -13.49
CA THR A 120 -0.45 3.94 -12.18
C THR A 120 0.01 2.61 -11.59
N VAL A 121 -0.10 2.44 -10.28
CA VAL A 121 0.19 1.18 -9.60
C VAL A 121 -1.07 0.66 -8.93
N LEU A 122 -1.15 -0.66 -8.76
CA LEU A 122 -2.21 -1.30 -8.00
C LEU A 122 -1.76 -1.43 -6.54
N VAL A 123 -2.48 -0.79 -5.64
CA VAL A 123 -2.31 -0.92 -4.19
C VAL A 123 -3.34 -1.91 -3.69
N LYS A 124 -2.90 -2.87 -2.91
CA LYS A 124 -3.80 -3.84 -2.28
C LYS A 124 -3.63 -3.76 -0.77
N GLU A 125 -4.73 -3.74 -0.07
CA GLU A 125 -4.79 -3.73 1.38
C GLU A 125 -5.73 -4.83 1.86
N TYR A 126 -5.23 -5.64 2.77
CA TYR A 126 -6.01 -6.69 3.39
C TYR A 126 -6.69 -6.15 4.64
N VAL A 127 -8.00 -6.25 4.66
CA VAL A 127 -8.82 -5.90 5.83
C VAL A 127 -9.14 -7.19 6.59
N PRO A 128 -8.60 -7.39 7.80
CA PRO A 128 -8.82 -8.61 8.55
C PRO A 128 -10.26 -8.76 9.04
N ALA A 129 -10.65 -9.98 9.39
CA ALA A 129 -11.94 -10.22 10.05
C ALA A 129 -12.04 -9.46 11.38
N PRO A 130 -13.20 -8.94 11.76
CA PRO A 130 -13.38 -8.18 13.01
C PRO A 130 -12.92 -8.93 14.27
N GLU A 131 -13.03 -10.24 14.28
CA GLU A 131 -12.62 -11.09 15.41
C GLU A 131 -11.11 -11.12 15.62
N THR A 132 -10.34 -10.69 14.62
CA THR A 132 -8.87 -10.62 14.68
C THR A 132 -8.39 -9.28 15.24
N ILE A 133 -9.26 -8.28 15.25
CA ILE A 133 -9.02 -6.97 15.85
C ILE A 133 -9.36 -7.11 17.32
N LEU A 134 -8.40 -7.59 18.09
CA LEU A 134 -8.55 -7.79 19.53
C LEU A 134 -8.44 -6.45 20.25
N ASP A 135 -9.56 -5.78 20.42
CA ASP A 135 -9.94 -5.17 21.70
C ASP A 135 -11.45 -4.89 21.66
N ILE A 136 -12.20 -5.97 21.91
CA ILE A 136 -13.67 -5.98 21.93
C ILE A 136 -14.24 -5.06 23.02
N GLU A 137 -13.41 -4.53 23.93
CA GLU A 137 -13.87 -3.64 24.99
C GLU A 137 -14.23 -2.22 24.48
N ASP A 138 -13.69 -1.80 23.33
CA ASP A 138 -14.00 -0.50 22.73
C ASP A 138 -15.12 -0.54 21.68
N ILE A 139 -15.61 -1.71 21.31
CA ILE A 139 -16.82 -1.86 20.50
C ILE A 139 -18.05 -1.87 21.43
N GLU A 140 -18.18 -0.89 22.29
CA GLU A 140 -19.45 -0.64 22.93
C GLU A 140 -20.47 -0.20 21.87
N ALA A 141 -21.58 -0.90 21.90
CA ALA A 141 -22.66 -0.81 20.94
C ALA A 141 -23.01 0.65 20.56
N GLY A 142 -22.68 1.04 19.33
CA GLY A 142 -23.07 2.30 18.73
C GLY A 142 -21.94 3.15 18.16
N GLU A 143 -20.68 2.89 18.48
CA GLU A 143 -19.53 3.55 17.90
C GLU A 143 -18.72 2.59 16.99
N THR A 144 -19.41 1.84 16.18
CA THR A 144 -18.74 1.09 15.13
C THR A 144 -18.20 2.09 14.12
N GLY A 145 -16.88 2.29 14.16
CA GLY A 145 -16.20 2.95 13.08
C GLY A 145 -16.63 2.29 11.76
N PHE A 146 -16.63 3.06 10.68
CA PHE A 146 -16.92 2.52 9.37
C PHE A 146 -15.90 1.42 9.07
N TRP A 147 -16.41 0.28 8.79
CA TRP A 147 -15.64 -0.84 8.27
C TRP A 147 -16.02 -1.04 6.81
N PRO A 148 -15.11 -1.36 5.91
CA PRO A 148 -15.57 -1.84 4.62
C PRO A 148 -16.52 -3.03 4.86
N GLU A 149 -17.61 -3.08 4.10
CA GLU A 149 -18.63 -4.16 4.26
C GLU A 149 -18.02 -5.56 4.10
N GLU A 150 -16.96 -5.65 3.30
CA GLU A 150 -16.20 -6.87 3.06
C GLU A 150 -14.93 -6.87 3.90
N THR A 151 -14.82 -7.82 4.81
CA THR A 151 -13.65 -8.11 5.63
C THR A 151 -13.08 -9.49 5.30
N ASP A 152 -11.92 -9.83 5.86
CA ASP A 152 -11.17 -11.06 5.54
C ASP A 152 -10.84 -11.15 4.03
N THR A 153 -10.55 -10.01 3.43
CA THR A 153 -10.31 -9.91 2.00
C THR A 153 -9.36 -8.77 1.65
N TRP A 154 -8.84 -8.83 0.43
CA TRP A 154 -8.03 -7.78 -0.15
C TRP A 154 -8.88 -6.75 -0.86
N HIS A 155 -8.63 -5.49 -0.59
CA HIS A 155 -9.19 -4.35 -1.31
C HIS A 155 -8.13 -3.76 -2.21
N ASP A 156 -8.49 -3.43 -3.44
CA ASP A 156 -7.59 -2.91 -4.46
C ASP A 156 -7.89 -1.44 -4.76
N PHE A 157 -6.83 -0.65 -4.87
CA PHE A 157 -6.91 0.75 -5.27
C PHE A 157 -5.84 1.02 -6.31
N ARG A 158 -6.22 1.54 -7.46
CA ARG A 158 -5.26 1.94 -8.48
C ARG A 158 -5.03 3.43 -8.40
N MET A 159 -3.77 3.85 -8.32
CA MET A 159 -3.43 5.27 -8.17
C MET A 159 -2.03 5.59 -8.71
N GLU A 160 -1.71 6.89 -8.78
CA GLU A 160 -0.35 7.32 -9.08
C GLU A 160 0.61 6.94 -7.93
N PRO A 161 1.86 6.51 -8.24
CA PRO A 161 2.81 6.06 -7.21
C PRO A 161 3.08 7.06 -6.09
N ARG A 162 3.02 8.36 -6.40
CA ARG A 162 3.27 9.44 -5.43
C ARG A 162 2.27 9.48 -4.26
N TYR A 163 1.08 8.92 -4.45
CA TYR A 163 0.03 8.95 -3.44
C TYR A 163 0.05 7.72 -2.50
N VAL A 164 0.70 6.65 -2.91
CA VAL A 164 0.63 5.35 -2.22
C VAL A 164 0.97 5.45 -0.74
N ASN A 165 2.10 6.05 -0.40
CA ASN A 165 2.51 6.11 1.01
C ASN A 165 1.61 7.01 1.86
N ALA A 166 1.07 8.08 1.28
CA ALA A 166 0.13 8.94 1.98
C ALA A 166 -1.21 8.21 2.19
N PHE A 167 -1.71 7.54 1.15
CA PHE A 167 -2.93 6.74 1.21
C PHE A 167 -2.85 5.65 2.29
N LEU A 168 -1.76 4.87 2.30
CA LEU A 168 -1.56 3.81 3.29
C LEU A 168 -1.35 4.36 4.71
N ALA A 169 -0.69 5.52 4.85
CA ALA A 169 -0.55 6.18 6.14
C ALA A 169 -1.88 6.73 6.67
N ASP A 170 -2.76 7.20 5.81
CA ASP A 170 -4.09 7.66 6.21
C ASP A 170 -4.92 6.49 6.76
N LEU A 171 -4.86 5.32 6.13
CA LEU A 171 -5.57 4.12 6.58
C LEU A 171 -4.94 3.49 7.82
N GLY A 172 -3.60 3.47 7.91
CA GLY A 172 -2.92 2.78 9.00
C GLY A 172 -2.73 3.57 10.28
N TYR A 173 -2.67 4.91 10.24
CA TYR A 173 -2.17 5.66 11.41
C TYR A 173 -2.85 6.99 11.71
N SER A 174 -3.06 7.82 10.69
CA SER A 174 -3.30 9.25 10.95
C SER A 174 -4.75 9.65 10.92
N LEU A 175 -5.51 9.06 10.03
CA LEU A 175 -6.86 9.47 9.68
C LEU A 175 -7.79 8.27 9.47
N ALA A 176 -7.48 7.11 10.04
CA ALA A 176 -8.21 5.87 9.74
C ALA A 176 -9.74 6.05 9.90
N THR A 177 -10.18 6.58 11.01
CA THR A 177 -11.62 6.79 11.29
C THR A 177 -12.30 7.77 10.33
N GLU A 178 -11.56 8.72 9.76
CA GLU A 178 -12.08 9.67 8.80
C GLU A 178 -11.84 9.22 7.35
N ALA A 179 -10.74 8.48 7.11
CA ALA A 179 -10.35 8.07 5.76
C ALA A 179 -11.09 6.84 5.28
N GLU A 180 -11.26 5.82 6.13
CA GLU A 180 -11.93 4.57 5.77
C GLU A 180 -13.33 4.78 5.19
N PRO A 181 -14.22 5.57 5.82
CA PRO A 181 -15.55 5.83 5.27
C PRO A 181 -15.51 6.43 3.87
N VAL A 182 -14.53 7.30 3.61
CA VAL A 182 -14.39 7.96 2.32
C VAL A 182 -13.75 7.02 1.29
N TYR A 183 -12.64 6.36 1.66
CA TYR A 183 -11.86 5.57 0.71
C TYR A 183 -12.60 4.30 0.29
N TYR A 184 -13.23 3.62 1.21
CA TYR A 184 -14.03 2.42 0.90
C TYR A 184 -15.46 2.78 0.50
N GLY A 185 -16.14 3.63 1.27
CA GLY A 185 -17.55 3.96 1.05
C GLY A 185 -17.81 4.72 -0.24
N LEU A 186 -16.91 5.62 -0.63
CA LEU A 186 -17.01 6.38 -1.87
C LEU A 186 -16.09 5.88 -2.98
N LYS A 187 -15.45 4.72 -2.82
CA LYS A 187 -14.48 4.17 -3.79
C LYS A 187 -15.00 4.22 -5.23
N LYS A 188 -16.25 3.80 -5.45
CA LYS A 188 -16.86 3.78 -6.78
C LYS A 188 -17.01 5.16 -7.39
N GLU A 189 -17.34 6.16 -6.58
CA GLU A 189 -17.51 7.56 -7.02
C GLU A 189 -16.17 8.25 -7.27
N LEU A 190 -15.16 7.83 -6.52
CA LEU A 190 -13.81 8.36 -6.57
C LEU A 190 -12.92 7.64 -7.58
N THR A 191 -13.42 6.59 -8.22
CA THR A 191 -12.68 5.84 -9.24
C THR A 191 -13.18 6.24 -10.63
N ASN A 192 -12.27 6.69 -11.47
CA ASN A 192 -12.59 7.12 -12.83
C ASN A 192 -12.87 5.93 -13.77
N ALA A 193 -13.25 6.21 -15.02
CA ALA A 193 -13.57 5.19 -16.02
C ALA A 193 -12.37 4.28 -16.40
N GLN A 194 -11.15 4.67 -16.09
CA GLN A 194 -9.93 3.89 -16.27
C GLN A 194 -9.59 3.03 -15.04
N GLY A 195 -10.42 3.08 -13.98
CA GLY A 195 -10.21 2.35 -12.74
C GLY A 195 -9.22 3.03 -11.78
N VAL A 196 -8.84 4.29 -12.02
CA VAL A 196 -7.88 5.03 -11.18
C VAL A 196 -8.64 5.81 -10.11
N PHE A 197 -8.23 5.59 -8.85
CA PHE A 197 -8.78 6.25 -7.68
C PHE A 197 -8.23 7.67 -7.54
N ASP A 198 -9.10 8.64 -7.36
CA ASP A 198 -8.78 10.06 -7.16
C ASP A 198 -8.47 10.33 -5.69
N TYR A 199 -7.24 10.02 -5.29
CA TYR A 199 -6.78 10.23 -3.92
C TYR A 199 -6.84 11.70 -3.49
N GLU A 200 -6.53 12.66 -4.35
CA GLU A 200 -6.58 14.07 -3.98
C GLU A 200 -8.00 14.53 -3.65
N LYS A 201 -8.99 14.10 -4.43
CA LYS A 201 -10.38 14.38 -4.13
C LYS A 201 -10.81 13.68 -2.85
N ALA A 202 -10.47 12.41 -2.69
CA ALA A 202 -10.74 11.63 -1.48
C ALA A 202 -10.20 12.35 -0.23
N LEU A 203 -8.94 12.77 -0.26
CA LEU A 203 -8.30 13.49 0.84
C LEU A 203 -8.98 14.84 1.14
N ARG A 204 -9.43 15.58 0.11
CA ARG A 204 -10.20 16.82 0.33
C ARG A 204 -11.53 16.54 1.04
N ILE A 205 -12.19 15.42 0.74
CA ILE A 205 -13.43 15.00 1.46
C ILE A 205 -13.09 14.70 2.91
N VAL A 206 -12.09 13.86 3.17
CA VAL A 206 -11.61 13.53 4.53
C VAL A 206 -11.33 14.81 5.33
N LEU A 207 -10.64 15.77 4.73
CA LEU A 207 -10.30 17.05 5.36
C LEU A 207 -11.48 18.06 5.35
N ARG A 208 -12.68 17.67 4.90
CA ARG A 208 -13.87 18.54 4.78
C ARG A 208 -13.65 19.80 3.95
N LYS A 209 -12.84 19.68 2.90
CA LYS A 209 -12.47 20.77 1.97
C LYS A 209 -13.08 20.59 0.58
N GLU A 210 -13.80 19.51 0.32
CA GLU A 210 -14.44 19.27 -0.97
C GLU A 210 -15.89 19.77 -0.92
N PRO A 211 -16.29 20.67 -1.83
CA PRO A 211 -17.66 21.17 -1.91
C PRO A 211 -18.68 20.05 -2.14
N GLY A 212 -19.76 20.06 -1.40
CA GLY A 212 -20.82 19.05 -1.46
C GLY A 212 -20.66 17.87 -0.51
N TYR A 213 -19.55 17.79 0.21
CA TYR A 213 -19.23 16.72 1.16
C TYR A 213 -18.98 17.25 2.59
N GLU A 214 -19.38 18.47 2.89
CA GLU A 214 -19.12 19.15 4.18
C GLU A 214 -19.73 18.40 5.37
N HIS A 215 -20.73 17.57 5.12
CA HIS A 215 -21.46 16.81 6.15
C HIS A 215 -21.27 15.29 6.03
N PHE A 216 -20.32 14.85 5.20
CA PHE A 216 -20.05 13.42 5.09
C PHE A 216 -19.39 12.93 6.40
N ASN A 217 -20.13 12.13 7.15
CA ASN A 217 -19.70 11.58 8.45
C ASN A 217 -19.52 10.07 8.42
N GLY A 218 -19.57 9.43 7.23
CA GLY A 218 -19.34 7.99 7.11
C GLY A 218 -20.45 7.09 7.72
N THR A 219 -21.67 7.62 7.87
CA THR A 219 -22.83 6.86 8.41
C THR A 219 -23.73 6.36 7.29
#